data_c23c5f5a0ac9151ca0239494733c8e20
#
_entry.id   c23c5f5a0ac9151ca0239494733c8e20
#
_cell.length_a   1.000
_cell.length_b   1.000
_cell.length_c   1.000
_cell.angle_alpha   90.00
_cell.angle_beta   90.00
_cell.angle_gamma   90.00
#
_symmetry.space_group_name_H-M   'P 1'
#
loop_
_entity.id
_entity.type
_entity.pdbx_description
1 polymer ?
#
loop_
_entity_poly.entity_id
_entity_poly.type
_entity_poly.pdbx_seq_one_letter_code
_entity_poly.pdbx_strand_id
1 'polypeptide(L)'
;WMMDAEYSFLTHDESLDLQEAYVKALIQGVIDRAPQALEILERDVDLLKKYIAEPFKRVSYDEAIDLLQAHENDEDTDYEHLEHGDDFGSPHETWISNYFGVPTFVVNYPASFKAFYMKPVPGNPERVLCADLLAPEGYGEIIGGSMREDDYDALVAKMDELGMDRS
;
A
#
# COMPACT_ATOMS: atom_id res chain seq x y z
N TRP A 1 -18.53 1.37 -3.57
CA TRP A 1 -18.51 0.49 -2.40
C TRP A 1 -17.09 0.43 -1.86
N MET A 2 -16.93 0.65 -0.58
CA MET A 2 -15.65 0.47 0.12
C MET A 2 -15.85 -0.60 1.19
N MET A 3 -14.78 -1.35 1.49
CA MET A 3 -14.75 -2.30 2.58
C MET A 3 -13.76 -1.78 3.62
N ASP A 4 -14.25 -1.60 4.83
CA ASP A 4 -13.45 -1.23 5.99
C ASP A 4 -13.34 -2.46 6.88
N ALA A 5 -12.12 -2.87 7.21
CA ALA A 5 -11.89 -4.09 7.98
C ALA A 5 -10.87 -3.86 9.09
N GLU A 6 -11.25 -4.19 10.32
CA GLU A 6 -10.38 -4.17 11.49
C GLU A 6 -10.16 -5.61 11.97
N TYR A 7 -8.90 -5.98 12.15
CA TYR A 7 -8.51 -7.32 12.57
C TYR A 7 -7.87 -7.29 13.95
N SER A 8 -8.23 -8.23 14.81
CA SER A 8 -7.52 -8.47 16.06
C SER A 8 -6.54 -9.62 15.91
N PHE A 9 -5.42 -9.56 16.64
CA PHE A 9 -4.45 -10.66 16.81
C PHE A 9 -3.62 -11.01 15.56
N LEU A 10 -3.60 -10.19 14.53
CA LEU A 10 -2.70 -10.34 13.39
C LEU A 10 -1.46 -9.46 13.58
N THR A 11 -0.34 -9.96 13.11
CA THR A 11 0.87 -9.15 12.91
C THR A 11 0.73 -8.33 11.61
N HIS A 12 1.65 -7.37 11.41
CA HIS A 12 1.68 -6.59 10.18
C HIS A 12 1.81 -7.49 8.94
N ASP A 13 2.76 -8.43 8.94
CA ASP A 13 2.98 -9.34 7.82
C ASP A 13 1.77 -10.24 7.54
N GLU A 14 1.15 -10.79 8.59
CA GLU A 14 -0.09 -11.58 8.44
C GLU A 14 -1.25 -10.75 7.87
N SER A 15 -1.31 -9.45 8.20
CA SER A 15 -2.29 -8.54 7.61
C SER A 15 -2.03 -8.34 6.11
N LEU A 16 -0.77 -8.22 5.68
CA LEU A 16 -0.44 -8.14 4.25
C LEU A 16 -0.78 -9.42 3.51
N ASP A 17 -0.50 -10.58 4.11
CA ASP A 17 -0.88 -11.90 3.54
C ASP A 17 -2.40 -12.01 3.37
N LEU A 18 -3.17 -11.55 4.35
CA LEU A 18 -4.62 -11.57 4.28
C LEU A 18 -5.17 -10.62 3.19
N GLN A 19 -4.61 -9.41 3.07
CA GLN A 19 -4.97 -8.45 2.03
C GLN A 19 -4.66 -9.00 0.63
N GLU A 20 -3.50 -9.62 0.45
CA GLU A 20 -3.12 -10.28 -0.80
C GLU A 20 -4.11 -11.41 -1.15
N ALA A 21 -4.38 -12.29 -0.19
CA ALA A 21 -5.33 -13.39 -0.38
C ALA A 21 -6.75 -12.88 -0.73
N TYR A 22 -7.17 -11.79 -0.09
CA TYR A 22 -8.46 -11.15 -0.36
C TYR A 22 -8.54 -10.61 -1.80
N VAL A 23 -7.56 -9.85 -2.24
CA VAL A 23 -7.54 -9.28 -3.61
C VAL A 23 -7.47 -10.40 -4.64
N LYS A 24 -6.64 -11.41 -4.43
CA LYS A 24 -6.58 -12.60 -5.32
C LYS A 24 -7.92 -13.32 -5.41
N ALA A 25 -8.60 -13.49 -4.28
CA ALA A 25 -9.93 -14.11 -4.25
C ALA A 25 -11.00 -13.28 -4.98
N LEU A 26 -10.94 -11.96 -4.88
CA LEU A 26 -11.82 -11.06 -5.62
C LEU A 26 -11.59 -11.17 -7.14
N ILE A 27 -10.34 -11.07 -7.58
CA ILE A 27 -9.99 -11.17 -9.01
C ILE A 27 -10.42 -12.53 -9.56
N GLN A 28 -10.09 -13.64 -8.87
CA GLN A 28 -10.51 -14.97 -9.27
C GLN A 28 -12.04 -15.10 -9.31
N GLY A 29 -12.72 -14.54 -8.30
CA GLY A 29 -14.17 -14.55 -8.23
C GLY A 29 -14.85 -13.81 -9.40
N VAL A 30 -14.24 -12.71 -9.87
CA VAL A 30 -14.74 -11.98 -11.06
C VAL A 30 -14.49 -12.79 -12.34
N ILE A 31 -13.31 -13.39 -12.48
CA ILE A 31 -12.99 -14.26 -13.64
C ILE A 31 -14.00 -15.38 -13.75
N ASP A 32 -14.33 -16.04 -12.62
CA ASP A 32 -15.18 -17.24 -12.61
C ASP A 32 -16.68 -16.91 -12.77
N ARG A 33 -17.13 -15.78 -12.21
CA ARG A 33 -18.57 -15.50 -12.06
C ARG A 33 -19.10 -14.44 -13.02
N ALA A 34 -18.22 -13.63 -13.61
CA ALA A 34 -18.61 -12.52 -14.47
C ALA A 34 -17.85 -12.47 -15.81
N PRO A 35 -17.64 -13.62 -16.52
CA PRO A 35 -16.88 -13.62 -17.76
C PRO A 35 -17.51 -12.75 -18.84
N GLN A 36 -18.83 -12.68 -18.91
CA GLN A 36 -19.53 -11.82 -19.88
C GLN A 36 -19.30 -10.32 -19.61
N ALA A 37 -19.20 -9.92 -18.34
CA ALA A 37 -18.89 -8.54 -18.00
C ALA A 37 -17.44 -8.18 -18.41
N LEU A 38 -16.50 -9.08 -18.19
CA LEU A 38 -15.11 -8.91 -18.63
C LEU A 38 -15.00 -8.79 -20.13
N GLU A 39 -15.75 -9.59 -20.90
CA GLU A 39 -15.81 -9.50 -22.37
C GLU A 39 -16.38 -8.15 -22.84
N ILE A 40 -17.52 -7.69 -22.25
CA ILE A 40 -18.13 -6.39 -22.58
C ILE A 40 -17.18 -5.21 -22.28
N LEU A 41 -16.41 -5.32 -21.20
CA LEU A 41 -15.43 -4.31 -20.79
C LEU A 41 -14.08 -4.44 -21.51
N GLU A 42 -13.96 -5.39 -22.43
CA GLU A 42 -12.72 -5.69 -23.16
C GLU A 42 -11.52 -5.90 -22.21
N ARG A 43 -11.79 -6.49 -21.03
CA ARG A 43 -10.77 -6.68 -20.00
C ARG A 43 -9.82 -7.82 -20.34
N ASP A 44 -8.51 -7.57 -20.29
CA ASP A 44 -7.50 -8.61 -20.45
C ASP A 44 -7.52 -9.58 -19.26
N VAL A 45 -8.13 -10.74 -19.49
CA VAL A 45 -8.28 -11.80 -18.48
C VAL A 45 -6.94 -12.50 -18.19
N ASP A 46 -6.06 -12.61 -19.16
CA ASP A 46 -4.77 -13.25 -18.96
C ASP A 46 -3.83 -12.37 -18.14
N LEU A 47 -3.94 -11.04 -18.26
CA LEU A 47 -3.27 -10.11 -17.35
C LEU A 47 -3.79 -10.22 -15.92
N LEU A 48 -5.11 -10.33 -15.73
CA LEU A 48 -5.69 -10.57 -14.39
C LEU A 48 -5.20 -11.88 -13.77
N LYS A 49 -5.12 -12.96 -14.55
CA LYS A 49 -4.54 -14.23 -14.09
C LYS A 49 -3.07 -14.10 -13.72
N LYS A 50 -2.30 -13.33 -14.49
CA LYS A 50 -0.89 -13.03 -14.16
C LYS A 50 -0.77 -12.35 -12.80
N TYR A 51 -1.62 -11.36 -12.50
CA TYR A 51 -1.58 -10.65 -11.21
C TYR A 51 -1.80 -11.57 -10.00
N ILE A 52 -2.62 -12.63 -10.15
CA ILE A 52 -2.92 -13.54 -9.04
C ILE A 52 -2.03 -14.79 -9.00
N ALA A 53 -1.21 -15.03 -10.03
CA ALA A 53 -0.38 -16.23 -10.13
C ALA A 53 0.81 -16.22 -9.17
N GLU A 54 1.41 -15.02 -8.97
CA GLU A 54 2.61 -14.84 -8.16
C GLU A 54 2.29 -14.07 -6.87
N PRO A 55 3.13 -14.15 -5.83
CA PRO A 55 3.02 -13.29 -4.66
C PRO A 55 3.11 -11.81 -5.06
N PHE A 56 2.35 -10.95 -4.37
CA PHE A 56 2.46 -9.52 -4.55
C PHE A 56 3.83 -9.03 -4.12
N LYS A 57 4.34 -8.02 -4.81
CA LYS A 57 5.64 -7.43 -4.46
C LYS A 57 5.50 -6.65 -3.15
N ARG A 58 6.55 -6.68 -2.33
CA ARG A 58 6.67 -5.86 -1.12
C ARG A 58 7.97 -5.08 -1.20
N VAL A 59 7.88 -3.77 -1.06
CA VAL A 59 9.02 -2.85 -1.02
C VAL A 59 8.85 -1.90 0.14
N SER A 60 9.93 -1.47 0.77
CA SER A 60 9.87 -0.41 1.75
C SER A 60 9.64 0.95 1.06
N TYR A 61 9.15 1.93 1.81
CA TYR A 61 9.07 3.31 1.35
C TYR A 61 10.43 3.82 0.85
N ASP A 62 11.51 3.54 1.58
CA ASP A 62 12.85 4.00 1.21
C ASP A 62 13.32 3.37 -0.12
N GLU A 63 13.11 2.06 -0.31
CA GLU A 63 13.41 1.39 -1.59
C GLU A 63 12.57 1.96 -2.74
N ALA A 64 11.31 2.32 -2.49
CA ALA A 64 10.44 2.92 -3.50
C ALA A 64 10.94 4.34 -3.90
N ILE A 65 11.36 5.17 -2.95
CA ILE A 65 11.98 6.47 -3.23
C ILE A 65 13.27 6.29 -4.03
N ASP A 66 14.16 5.38 -3.62
CA ASP A 66 15.42 5.11 -4.32
C ASP A 66 15.17 4.69 -5.78
N LEU A 67 14.15 3.86 -6.02
CA LEU A 67 13.75 3.46 -7.36
C LEU A 67 13.22 4.64 -8.19
N LEU A 68 12.35 5.47 -7.62
CA LEU A 68 11.84 6.66 -8.28
C LEU A 68 12.96 7.63 -8.67
N GLN A 69 13.88 7.92 -7.74
CA GLN A 69 15.03 8.80 -8.00
C GLN A 69 15.97 8.23 -9.07
N ALA A 70 16.18 6.92 -9.09
CA ALA A 70 17.04 6.27 -10.09
C ALA A 70 16.47 6.36 -11.51
N HIS A 71 15.14 6.47 -11.65
CA HIS A 71 14.42 6.45 -12.93
C HIS A 71 13.76 7.80 -13.29
N GLU A 72 13.96 8.86 -12.52
CA GLU A 72 13.29 10.17 -12.73
C GLU A 72 13.61 10.84 -14.07
N ASN A 73 14.70 10.46 -14.73
CA ASN A 73 15.14 11.01 -16.00
C ASN A 73 14.89 10.07 -17.20
N ASP A 74 14.18 8.96 -17.01
CA ASP A 74 13.84 8.05 -18.09
C ASP A 74 12.80 8.69 -19.03
N GLU A 75 12.81 8.32 -20.32
CA GLU A 75 11.98 8.95 -21.34
C GLU A 75 10.45 8.84 -21.06
N ASP A 76 10.04 7.79 -20.35
CA ASP A 76 8.63 7.49 -20.06
C ASP A 76 8.22 7.93 -18.63
N THR A 77 9.04 8.73 -17.94
CA THR A 77 8.76 9.21 -16.60
C THR A 77 7.88 10.45 -16.62
N ASP A 78 6.73 10.38 -15.95
CA ASP A 78 5.76 11.47 -15.81
C ASP A 78 5.43 11.72 -14.32
N TYR A 79 6.47 11.88 -13.50
CA TYR A 79 6.34 12.27 -12.10
C TYR A 79 7.42 13.26 -11.70
N GLU A 80 7.13 14.05 -10.66
CA GLU A 80 8.07 15.01 -10.09
C GLU A 80 9.08 14.31 -9.17
N HIS A 81 10.27 14.91 -9.02
CA HIS A 81 11.28 14.45 -8.07
C HIS A 81 10.73 14.40 -6.64
N LEU A 82 11.08 13.36 -5.90
CA LEU A 82 10.79 13.20 -4.48
C LEU A 82 12.06 13.02 -3.67
N GLU A 83 12.07 13.62 -2.49
CA GLU A 83 13.09 13.36 -1.47
C GLU A 83 12.59 12.34 -0.43
N HIS A 84 13.52 11.71 0.28
CA HIS A 84 13.14 10.88 1.43
C HIS A 84 12.40 11.72 2.48
N GLY A 85 11.17 11.35 2.80
CA GLY A 85 10.28 12.06 3.71
C GLY A 85 9.09 12.71 3.02
N ASP A 86 9.05 12.75 1.69
CA ASP A 86 7.91 13.23 0.92
C ASP A 86 6.84 12.14 0.77
N ASP A 87 5.59 12.53 0.63
CA ASP A 87 4.49 11.59 0.36
C ASP A 87 4.35 11.34 -1.15
N PHE A 88 3.89 10.14 -1.53
CA PHE A 88 3.66 9.82 -2.93
C PHE A 88 2.41 10.50 -3.47
N GLY A 89 2.50 10.99 -4.69
CA GLY A 89 1.32 11.33 -5.49
C GLY A 89 0.95 10.20 -6.45
N SER A 90 -0.23 10.27 -7.04
CA SER A 90 -0.73 9.24 -7.98
C SER A 90 0.23 8.88 -9.14
N PRO A 91 1.03 9.82 -9.72
CA PRO A 91 2.01 9.44 -10.74
C PRO A 91 3.10 8.51 -10.21
N HIS A 92 3.58 8.74 -8.97
CA HIS A 92 4.60 7.91 -8.31
C HIS A 92 4.07 6.49 -8.05
N GLU A 93 2.86 6.38 -7.48
CA GLU A 93 2.20 5.10 -7.22
C GLU A 93 1.97 4.29 -8.50
N THR A 94 1.52 4.97 -9.55
CA THR A 94 1.32 4.38 -10.89
C THR A 94 2.63 3.85 -11.44
N TRP A 95 3.70 4.65 -11.35
CA TRP A 95 5.01 4.24 -11.85
C TRP A 95 5.55 3.03 -11.07
N ILE A 96 5.50 3.05 -9.73
CA ILE A 96 5.97 1.94 -8.87
C ILE A 96 5.25 0.63 -9.23
N SER A 97 3.91 0.65 -9.28
CA SER A 97 3.13 -0.55 -9.57
C SER A 97 3.34 -1.07 -11.00
N ASN A 98 3.49 -0.18 -11.98
CA ASN A 98 3.81 -0.55 -13.36
C ASN A 98 5.23 -1.08 -13.52
N TYR A 99 6.21 -0.52 -12.79
CA TYR A 99 7.59 -1.00 -12.79
C TYR A 99 7.70 -2.47 -12.39
N PHE A 100 6.98 -2.88 -11.35
CA PHE A 100 6.94 -4.29 -10.95
C PHE A 100 5.97 -5.12 -11.81
N GLY A 101 4.99 -4.50 -12.45
CA GLY A 101 4.00 -5.15 -13.31
C GLY A 101 3.08 -6.14 -12.60
N VAL A 102 2.96 -6.02 -11.28
CA VAL A 102 2.07 -6.77 -10.37
C VAL A 102 1.63 -5.87 -9.22
N PRO A 103 0.53 -6.18 -8.52
CA PRO A 103 0.16 -5.43 -7.32
C PRO A 103 1.32 -5.40 -6.32
N THR A 104 1.59 -4.23 -5.77
CA THR A 104 2.79 -3.97 -4.98
C THR A 104 2.44 -3.29 -3.68
N PHE A 105 2.83 -3.86 -2.55
CA PHE A 105 2.80 -3.19 -1.26
C PHE A 105 4.01 -2.28 -1.11
N VAL A 106 3.77 -1.03 -0.77
CA VAL A 106 4.77 -0.14 -0.21
C VAL A 106 4.57 -0.08 1.29
N VAL A 107 5.60 -0.37 2.07
CA VAL A 107 5.49 -0.55 3.52
C VAL A 107 6.42 0.40 4.29
N ASN A 108 6.13 0.59 5.58
CA ASN A 108 7.00 1.31 6.52
C ASN A 108 7.26 2.78 6.14
N TYR A 109 6.20 3.51 5.90
CA TYR A 109 6.27 4.94 5.61
C TYR A 109 6.79 5.75 6.82
N PRO A 110 7.32 6.96 6.58
CA PRO A 110 7.67 7.91 7.64
C PRO A 110 6.50 8.24 8.57
N ALA A 111 6.78 8.22 9.88
CA ALA A 111 5.79 8.58 10.89
C ALA A 111 5.36 10.06 10.82
N SER A 112 6.15 10.92 10.17
CA SER A 112 5.96 12.38 10.13
C SER A 112 4.68 12.82 9.40
N PHE A 113 4.21 12.04 8.42
CA PHE A 113 3.00 12.37 7.65
C PHE A 113 1.91 11.30 7.71
N LYS A 114 2.15 10.18 8.39
CA LYS A 114 1.11 9.16 8.64
C LYS A 114 0.38 9.44 9.97
N ALA A 115 -0.75 8.79 10.17
CA ALA A 115 -1.61 9.05 11.31
C ALA A 115 -0.95 8.66 12.64
N PHE A 116 -1.15 9.48 13.68
CA PHE A 116 -0.50 9.37 14.99
C PHE A 116 -0.75 8.03 15.70
N TYR A 117 -1.86 7.38 15.41
CA TYR A 117 -2.27 6.10 16.01
C TYR A 117 -1.61 4.89 15.35
N MET A 118 -0.81 5.07 14.32
CA MET A 118 -0.11 3.96 13.68
C MET A 118 1.08 3.52 14.54
N LYS A 119 1.22 2.20 14.71
CA LYS A 119 2.26 1.60 15.54
C LYS A 119 3.63 1.78 14.89
N PRO A 120 4.64 2.29 15.64
CA PRO A 120 5.99 2.40 15.12
C PRO A 120 6.61 1.05 14.76
N VAL A 121 7.51 1.05 13.80
CA VAL A 121 8.33 -0.12 13.49
C VAL A 121 9.26 -0.41 14.68
N PRO A 122 9.32 -1.65 15.20
CA PRO A 122 10.20 -2.00 16.30
C PRO A 122 11.66 -1.65 16.03
N GLY A 123 12.23 -0.83 16.90
CA GLY A 123 13.62 -0.35 16.75
C GLY A 123 13.81 0.82 15.78
N ASN A 124 12.76 1.28 15.10
CA ASN A 124 12.80 2.46 14.24
C ASN A 124 11.51 3.31 14.37
N PRO A 125 11.44 4.19 15.38
CA PRO A 125 10.23 4.98 15.64
C PRO A 125 9.92 6.05 14.58
N GLU A 126 10.85 6.32 13.68
CA GLU A 126 10.63 7.24 12.55
C GLU A 126 9.81 6.61 11.42
N ARG A 127 9.56 5.32 11.48
CA ARG A 127 8.75 4.55 10.54
C ARG A 127 7.56 3.91 11.26
N VAL A 128 6.45 3.75 10.55
CA VAL A 128 5.24 3.10 11.08
C VAL A 128 4.91 1.81 10.33
N LEU A 129 4.31 0.85 11.04
CA LEU A 129 3.83 -0.41 10.47
C LEU A 129 2.54 -0.15 9.68
N CYS A 130 2.70 0.38 8.47
CA CYS A 130 1.63 0.61 7.52
C CYS A 130 2.01 0.07 6.15
N ALA A 131 1.02 -0.07 5.30
CA ALA A 131 1.19 -0.46 3.92
C ALA A 131 0.10 0.13 3.05
N ASP A 132 0.48 0.56 1.86
CA ASP A 132 -0.42 0.91 0.78
C ASP A 132 -0.24 -0.12 -0.34
N LEU A 133 -1.33 -0.80 -0.75
CA LEU A 133 -1.32 -1.73 -1.88
C LEU A 133 -1.63 -0.98 -3.15
N LEU A 134 -0.65 -0.89 -4.02
CA LEU A 134 -0.74 -0.22 -5.32
C LEU A 134 -1.08 -1.24 -6.41
N ALA A 135 -2.09 -0.93 -7.21
CA ALA A 135 -2.47 -1.74 -8.37
C ALA A 135 -1.92 -1.13 -9.67
N PRO A 136 -1.36 -1.96 -10.58
CA PRO A 136 -0.86 -1.49 -11.87
C PRO A 136 -1.99 -0.96 -12.77
N GLU A 137 -1.62 -0.47 -13.95
CA GLU A 137 -2.54 0.09 -14.96
C GLU A 137 -3.16 1.44 -14.54
N GLY A 138 -2.53 2.17 -13.61
CA GLY A 138 -2.99 3.49 -13.20
C GLY A 138 -4.10 3.51 -12.16
N TYR A 139 -4.39 2.37 -11.53
CA TYR A 139 -5.38 2.31 -10.47
C TYR A 139 -4.88 2.95 -9.15
N GLY A 140 -3.54 3.03 -8.94
CA GLY A 140 -2.96 3.59 -7.72
C GLY A 140 -3.26 2.76 -6.47
N GLU A 141 -3.37 3.41 -5.34
CA GLU A 141 -3.70 2.77 -4.06
C GLU A 141 -5.11 2.17 -4.06
N ILE A 142 -5.20 0.86 -3.82
CA ILE A 142 -6.47 0.13 -3.72
C ILE A 142 -6.78 -0.34 -2.29
N ILE A 143 -5.78 -0.44 -1.43
CA ILE A 143 -5.92 -0.70 0.01
C ILE A 143 -4.86 0.11 0.74
N GLY A 144 -5.26 0.90 1.74
CA GLY A 144 -4.38 1.50 2.74
C GLY A 144 -4.64 0.90 4.11
N GLY A 145 -3.60 0.60 4.86
CA GLY A 145 -3.76 0.00 6.17
C GLY A 145 -2.56 0.15 7.10
N SER A 146 -2.78 -0.07 8.37
CA SER A 146 -1.71 -0.01 9.39
C SER A 146 -2.00 -0.85 10.60
N MET A 147 -0.94 -1.21 11.32
CA MET A 147 -1.08 -1.64 12.71
C MET A 147 -1.45 -0.46 13.58
N ARG A 148 -2.42 -0.63 14.45
CA ARG A 148 -2.77 0.35 15.47
C ARG A 148 -1.80 0.26 16.65
N GLU A 149 -1.45 1.40 17.26
CA GLU A 149 -0.73 1.41 18.52
C GLU A 149 -1.62 0.82 19.62
N ASP A 150 -1.15 -0.22 20.24
CA ASP A 150 -1.87 -0.97 21.30
C ASP A 150 -1.31 -0.71 22.70
N ASP A 151 -0.23 0.07 22.82
CA ASP A 151 0.27 0.58 24.08
C ASP A 151 -0.43 1.91 24.41
N TYR A 152 -1.20 1.91 25.50
CA TYR A 152 -1.96 3.08 25.94
C TYR A 152 -1.06 4.27 26.28
N ASP A 153 0.05 4.04 26.98
CA ASP A 153 0.93 5.13 27.42
C ASP A 153 1.67 5.74 26.22
N ALA A 154 2.09 4.91 25.26
CA ALA A 154 2.70 5.36 24.01
C ALA A 154 1.72 6.21 23.18
N LEU A 155 0.47 5.76 23.04
CA LEU A 155 -0.57 6.49 22.31
C LEU A 155 -0.86 7.85 22.95
N VAL A 156 -1.02 7.88 24.29
CA VAL A 156 -1.27 9.13 25.04
C VAL A 156 -0.09 10.09 24.95
N ALA A 157 1.15 9.58 25.04
CA ALA A 157 2.34 10.41 24.88
C ALA A 157 2.37 11.07 23.47
N LYS A 158 1.99 10.32 22.45
CA LYS A 158 1.91 10.84 21.07
C LYS A 158 0.83 11.93 20.91
N MET A 159 -0.33 11.74 21.54
CA MET A 159 -1.39 12.75 21.57
C MET A 159 -0.91 14.05 22.25
N ASP A 160 -0.15 13.92 23.34
CA ASP A 160 0.41 15.09 24.06
C ASP A 160 1.44 15.84 23.20
N GLU A 161 2.33 15.12 22.52
CA GLU A 161 3.29 15.72 21.59
C GLU A 161 2.60 16.54 20.50
N LEU A 162 1.45 16.08 20.02
CA LEU A 162 0.65 16.76 19.00
C LEU A 162 -0.31 17.81 19.53
N GLY A 163 -0.35 18.02 20.87
CA GLY A 163 -1.26 18.97 21.51
C GLY A 163 -2.74 18.60 21.35
N MET A 164 -3.05 17.32 21.22
CA MET A 164 -4.43 16.84 21.05
C MET A 164 -5.17 16.83 22.40
N ASP A 165 -6.47 17.18 22.37
CA ASP A 165 -7.33 17.08 23.54
C ASP A 165 -7.61 15.60 23.86
N ARG A 166 -7.48 15.25 25.13
CA ARG A 166 -7.77 13.89 25.65
C ARG A 166 -9.24 13.68 26.06
N SER A 167 -10.11 14.70 25.88
CA SER A 167 -11.51 14.64 26.27
C SER A 167 -12.41 13.96 25.22
#